data_49e7dae424c3047fb0d24ca33ca94491
#
_entry.id   49e7dae424c3047fb0d24ca33ca94491
#
_cell.length_a   1.000
_cell.length_b   1.000
_cell.length_c   1.000
_cell.angle_alpha   90.00
_cell.angle_beta   90.00
_cell.angle_gamma   90.00
#
_symmetry.space_group_name_H-M   'P 1'
#
loop_
_entity.id
_entity.type
_entity.pdbx_description
1 polymer ?
#
loop_
_entity_poly.entity_id
_entity_poly.type
_entity_poly.pdbx_seq_one_letter_code
_entity_poly.pdbx_strand_id
1 'polypeptide(L)'
;VSDFRVADIEVGGQGAPLVPMVDALLLAHPTKYRACQNIGGISNVTYLPPNAGAIPEQIFGFDNGAGNVLMDMAVQKLFGQPFDRDGAIARQGKANLELINQWLEQEFFLIPPPKSTGRELFSPDYLEARLEECQDLSNYDILATLTEFTARAIAKSYRDFLPVFPEEVLVGGGGGRNSYLMERLQDLLKPAIVKRTDDFGLSGDSKEAIAFAILGYLRIKERYGNLPSVTGAKRSVLLGKDSLI
;
A
#
# COMPACT_ATOMS: atom_id res chain seq x y z
N VAL A 1 15.20 0.07 -22.17
CA VAL A 1 15.00 -1.18 -21.41
C VAL A 1 13.52 -1.46 -21.30
N SER A 2 13.07 -2.66 -21.63
CA SER A 2 11.68 -3.11 -21.59
C SER A 2 11.56 -4.46 -20.87
N ASP A 3 10.32 -4.98 -20.76
CA ASP A 3 10.04 -6.35 -20.28
C ASP A 3 10.61 -6.69 -18.89
N PHE A 4 10.49 -5.77 -17.93
CA PHE A 4 11.08 -5.93 -16.59
C PHE A 4 10.60 -7.17 -15.82
N ARG A 5 9.41 -7.70 -16.12
CA ARG A 5 8.80 -8.81 -15.35
C ARG A 5 9.29 -10.19 -15.79
N VAL A 6 9.68 -10.34 -17.06
CA VAL A 6 9.93 -11.64 -17.71
C VAL A 6 11.00 -12.44 -16.99
N ALA A 7 12.16 -11.84 -16.70
CA ALA A 7 13.27 -12.53 -16.07
C ALA A 7 12.95 -13.04 -14.65
N ASP A 8 12.12 -12.32 -13.89
CA ASP A 8 11.66 -12.77 -12.57
C ASP A 8 10.71 -13.98 -12.68
N ILE A 9 9.80 -13.94 -13.66
CA ILE A 9 8.87 -15.06 -13.96
C ILE A 9 9.64 -16.31 -14.41
N GLU A 10 10.65 -16.17 -15.25
CA GLU A 10 11.48 -17.28 -15.72
C GLU A 10 12.18 -18.03 -14.59
N VAL A 11 12.43 -17.38 -13.46
CA VAL A 11 13.02 -18.00 -12.27
C VAL A 11 11.98 -18.35 -11.19
N GLY A 12 10.70 -18.38 -11.56
CA GLY A 12 9.60 -18.84 -10.73
C GLY A 12 8.96 -17.74 -9.87
N GLY A 13 9.31 -16.48 -10.07
CA GLY A 13 8.67 -15.33 -9.43
C GLY A 13 7.36 -14.95 -10.11
N GLN A 14 6.62 -14.05 -9.48
CA GLN A 14 5.35 -13.53 -9.99
C GLN A 14 5.51 -12.33 -10.94
N GLY A 15 6.76 -11.82 -11.14
CA GLY A 15 7.05 -10.64 -11.94
C GLY A 15 6.53 -9.32 -11.33
N ALA A 16 6.02 -9.38 -10.11
CA ALA A 16 5.51 -8.25 -9.33
C ALA A 16 5.42 -8.66 -7.85
N PRO A 17 5.40 -7.68 -6.90
CA PRO A 17 5.69 -6.27 -7.11
C PRO A 17 7.19 -5.99 -7.27
N LEU A 18 7.57 -5.03 -8.12
CA LEU A 18 8.97 -4.65 -8.36
C LEU A 18 9.38 -3.36 -7.60
N VAL A 19 8.41 -2.55 -7.19
CA VAL A 19 8.63 -1.30 -6.46
C VAL A 19 9.35 -1.50 -5.12
N PRO A 20 9.17 -2.59 -4.36
CA PRO A 20 9.88 -2.81 -3.10
C PRO A 20 11.39 -2.76 -3.18
N MET A 21 12.00 -3.16 -4.31
CA MET A 21 13.43 -2.98 -4.54
C MET A 21 13.83 -1.52 -4.55
N VAL A 22 13.02 -0.68 -5.17
CA VAL A 22 13.26 0.77 -5.24
C VAL A 22 13.00 1.44 -3.90
N ASP A 23 11.96 1.02 -3.19
CA ASP A 23 11.70 1.48 -1.82
C ASP A 23 12.91 1.20 -0.91
N ALA A 24 13.50 0.02 -1.03
CA ALA A 24 14.70 -0.33 -0.27
C ALA A 24 15.91 0.54 -0.61
N LEU A 25 16.12 0.84 -1.89
CA LEU A 25 17.25 1.66 -2.34
C LEU A 25 17.12 3.13 -1.94
N LEU A 26 15.89 3.66 -1.93
CA LEU A 26 15.66 5.09 -1.72
C LEU A 26 15.22 5.45 -0.30
N LEU A 27 14.51 4.54 0.38
CA LEU A 27 13.79 4.82 1.61
C LEU A 27 14.28 4.00 2.80
N ALA A 28 15.22 3.05 2.63
CA ALA A 28 15.82 2.35 3.76
C ALA A 28 16.53 3.34 4.70
N HIS A 29 16.54 3.02 5.99
CA HIS A 29 17.22 3.80 7.01
C HIS A 29 18.31 2.98 7.67
N PRO A 30 19.47 3.56 8.05
CA PRO A 30 20.55 2.77 8.64
C PRO A 30 20.19 2.13 9.99
N THR A 31 19.30 2.73 10.77
CA THR A 31 19.02 2.29 12.14
C THR A 31 17.54 2.12 12.46
N LYS A 32 16.60 2.52 11.58
CA LYS A 32 15.16 2.47 11.85
C LYS A 32 14.45 1.43 11.02
N TYR A 33 13.45 0.81 11.60
CA TYR A 33 12.45 0.04 10.89
C TYR A 33 11.46 0.98 10.20
N ARG A 34 11.24 0.80 8.91
CA ARG A 34 10.30 1.59 8.10
C ARG A 34 9.26 0.71 7.45
N ALA A 35 8.08 1.28 7.27
CA ALA A 35 7.06 0.74 6.39
C ALA A 35 6.78 1.75 5.27
N CYS A 36 6.99 1.34 4.03
CA CYS A 36 6.58 2.12 2.87
C CYS A 36 5.15 1.70 2.50
N GLN A 37 4.18 2.51 2.90
CA GLN A 37 2.76 2.28 2.68
C GLN A 37 2.32 2.97 1.40
N ASN A 38 1.87 2.20 0.42
CA ASN A 38 1.21 2.76 -0.76
C ASN A 38 -0.31 2.70 -0.57
N ILE A 39 -1.02 3.81 -0.76
CA ILE A 39 -2.48 3.89 -0.71
C ILE A 39 -2.97 4.39 -2.08
N GLY A 40 -3.08 3.45 -3.01
CA GLY A 40 -3.77 3.60 -4.30
C GLY A 40 -5.23 3.18 -4.19
N GLY A 41 -5.80 2.56 -5.22
CA GLY A 41 -7.10 1.90 -5.12
C GLY A 41 -7.08 0.77 -4.08
N ILE A 42 -6.02 -0.04 -4.11
CA ILE A 42 -5.64 -1.04 -3.09
C ILE A 42 -4.51 -0.45 -2.25
N SER A 43 -4.45 -0.81 -0.98
CA SER A 43 -3.37 -0.44 -0.08
C SER A 43 -2.38 -1.60 0.10
N ASN A 44 -1.09 -1.31 0.03
CA ASN A 44 -0.02 -2.30 0.22
C ASN A 44 1.16 -1.69 0.97
N VAL A 45 1.93 -2.56 1.61
CA VAL A 45 3.10 -2.18 2.39
C VAL A 45 4.34 -2.90 1.91
N THR A 46 5.47 -2.19 1.90
CA THR A 46 6.82 -2.76 1.86
C THR A 46 7.46 -2.54 3.22
N TYR A 47 7.85 -3.62 3.89
CA TYR A 47 8.57 -3.57 5.15
C TYR A 47 10.06 -3.48 4.91
N LEU A 48 10.70 -2.49 5.52
CA LEU A 48 12.12 -2.18 5.40
C LEU A 48 12.79 -2.24 6.77
N PRO A 49 13.55 -3.30 7.10
CA PRO A 49 14.39 -3.31 8.29
C PRO A 49 15.53 -2.30 8.17
N PRO A 50 16.27 -2.01 9.26
CA PRO A 50 17.49 -1.21 9.20
C PRO A 50 18.47 -1.76 8.15
N ASN A 51 19.08 -0.86 7.37
CA ASN A 51 19.99 -1.23 6.28
C ASN A 51 19.39 -2.17 5.21
N ALA A 52 18.09 -2.09 4.97
CA ALA A 52 17.38 -2.98 4.03
C ALA A 52 18.03 -3.06 2.64
N GLY A 53 18.66 -1.99 2.19
CA GLY A 53 19.40 -1.99 0.91
C GLY A 53 20.61 -2.92 0.87
N ALA A 54 21.17 -3.29 2.03
CA ALA A 54 22.28 -4.23 2.17
C ALA A 54 21.81 -5.66 2.53
N ILE A 55 20.55 -5.81 2.97
CA ILE A 55 19.96 -7.08 3.42
C ILE A 55 18.62 -7.31 2.71
N PRO A 56 18.62 -7.49 1.38
CA PRO A 56 17.38 -7.56 0.59
C PRO A 56 16.45 -8.71 0.99
N GLU A 57 16.98 -9.80 1.51
CA GLU A 57 16.24 -10.99 1.92
C GLU A 57 15.29 -10.77 3.11
N GLN A 58 15.49 -9.69 3.87
CA GLN A 58 14.61 -9.31 4.98
C GLN A 58 13.48 -8.36 4.58
N ILE A 59 13.48 -7.92 3.32
CA ILE A 59 12.42 -7.09 2.78
C ILE A 59 11.26 -7.98 2.37
N PHE A 60 10.06 -7.61 2.74
CA PHE A 60 8.86 -8.25 2.23
C PHE A 60 7.73 -7.24 2.08
N GLY A 61 6.66 -7.63 1.38
CA GLY A 61 5.52 -6.77 1.15
C GLY A 61 4.24 -7.57 0.94
N PHE A 62 3.11 -6.94 1.20
CA PHE A 62 1.79 -7.54 1.03
C PHE A 62 0.71 -6.47 0.96
N ASP A 63 -0.49 -6.86 0.50
CA ASP A 63 -1.64 -5.99 0.44
C ASP A 63 -2.37 -5.97 1.79
N ASN A 64 -2.66 -4.75 2.28
CA ASN A 64 -3.37 -4.55 3.54
C ASN A 64 -4.90 -4.64 3.38
N GLY A 65 -5.42 -4.31 2.18
CA GLY A 65 -6.85 -4.25 1.88
C GLY A 65 -7.21 -3.14 0.91
N ALA A 66 -8.44 -2.66 0.97
CA ALA A 66 -8.86 -1.50 0.22
C ALA A 66 -8.00 -0.27 0.59
N GLY A 67 -7.57 0.47 -0.42
CA GLY A 67 -7.06 1.82 -0.27
C GLY A 67 -8.18 2.84 -0.47
N ASN A 68 -8.10 3.59 -1.58
CA ASN A 68 -9.13 4.59 -1.90
C ASN A 68 -10.36 4.00 -2.59
N VAL A 69 -10.30 2.78 -3.13
CA VAL A 69 -11.34 2.25 -4.04
C VAL A 69 -12.75 2.29 -3.45
N LEU A 70 -12.92 1.89 -2.19
CA LEU A 70 -14.23 1.91 -1.55
C LEU A 70 -14.69 3.34 -1.23
N MET A 71 -13.76 4.20 -0.79
CA MET A 71 -14.04 5.61 -0.53
C MET A 71 -14.44 6.34 -1.81
N ASP A 72 -13.69 6.16 -2.90
CA ASP A 72 -13.96 6.84 -4.17
C ASP A 72 -15.31 6.40 -4.76
N MET A 73 -15.61 5.11 -4.78
CA MET A 73 -16.90 4.59 -5.21
C MET A 73 -18.06 5.12 -4.35
N ALA A 74 -17.89 5.16 -3.03
CA ALA A 74 -18.91 5.69 -2.12
C ALA A 74 -19.14 7.19 -2.32
N VAL A 75 -18.08 7.98 -2.47
CA VAL A 75 -18.17 9.43 -2.74
C VAL A 75 -18.87 9.68 -4.07
N GLN A 76 -18.55 8.91 -5.10
CA GLN A 76 -19.22 9.03 -6.38
C GLN A 76 -20.72 8.74 -6.28
N LYS A 77 -21.09 7.67 -5.56
CA LYS A 77 -22.48 7.25 -5.40
C LYS A 77 -23.29 8.19 -4.51
N LEU A 78 -22.74 8.60 -3.36
CA LEU A 78 -23.47 9.32 -2.32
C LEU A 78 -23.42 10.85 -2.49
N PHE A 79 -22.37 11.37 -3.15
CA PHE A 79 -22.13 12.81 -3.26
C PHE A 79 -21.92 13.29 -4.70
N GLY A 80 -21.86 12.40 -5.69
CA GLY A 80 -21.65 12.74 -7.10
C GLY A 80 -20.27 13.33 -7.41
N GLN A 81 -19.27 13.08 -6.55
CA GLN A 81 -17.91 13.57 -6.71
C GLN A 81 -16.96 12.40 -7.04
N PRO A 82 -15.83 12.64 -7.73
CA PRO A 82 -14.91 11.56 -8.10
C PRO A 82 -14.13 10.97 -6.91
N PHE A 83 -13.88 11.76 -5.88
CA PHE A 83 -13.19 11.36 -4.64
C PHE A 83 -13.41 12.40 -3.54
N ASP A 84 -13.14 12.03 -2.28
CA ASP A 84 -13.17 12.94 -1.12
C ASP A 84 -11.88 13.76 -1.05
N ARG A 85 -11.93 14.97 -1.58
CA ARG A 85 -10.76 15.86 -1.57
C ARG A 85 -10.34 16.18 -0.14
N ASP A 86 -9.11 15.80 0.19
CA ASP A 86 -8.49 16.05 1.51
C ASP A 86 -9.25 15.43 2.71
N GLY A 87 -10.15 14.46 2.44
CA GLY A 87 -10.99 13.85 3.48
C GLY A 87 -12.04 14.79 4.08
N ALA A 88 -12.40 15.87 3.35
CA ALA A 88 -13.27 16.94 3.86
C ALA A 88 -14.71 16.48 4.13
N ILE A 89 -15.19 15.48 3.39
CA ILE A 89 -16.52 14.89 3.59
C ILE A 89 -16.49 13.92 4.77
N ALA A 90 -15.55 12.97 4.76
CA ALA A 90 -15.41 11.96 5.81
C ALA A 90 -15.19 12.59 7.20
N ARG A 91 -14.44 13.69 7.27
CA ARG A 91 -14.19 14.45 8.51
C ARG A 91 -15.45 14.99 9.18
N GLN A 92 -16.55 15.17 8.45
CA GLN A 92 -17.83 15.65 8.99
C GLN A 92 -18.65 14.54 9.62
N GLY A 93 -18.33 13.28 9.34
CA GLY A 93 -19.03 12.12 9.86
C GLY A 93 -18.35 11.52 11.09
N LYS A 94 -19.03 10.54 11.67
CA LYS A 94 -18.54 9.73 12.78
C LYS A 94 -18.46 8.26 12.34
N ALA A 95 -17.28 7.66 12.42
CA ALA A 95 -17.07 6.27 12.04
C ALA A 95 -17.80 5.31 12.98
N ASN A 96 -18.47 4.29 12.42
CA ASN A 96 -19.08 3.20 13.16
C ASN A 96 -18.03 2.09 13.39
N LEU A 97 -17.49 2.05 14.60
CA LEU A 97 -16.42 1.12 14.95
C LEU A 97 -16.90 -0.34 15.07
N GLU A 98 -18.17 -0.56 15.34
CA GLU A 98 -18.74 -1.91 15.44
C GLU A 98 -18.75 -2.58 14.04
N LEU A 99 -19.26 -1.88 13.03
CA LEU A 99 -19.23 -2.36 11.66
C LEU A 99 -17.79 -2.61 11.16
N ILE A 100 -16.88 -1.68 11.45
CA ILE A 100 -15.47 -1.83 11.07
C ILE A 100 -14.86 -3.09 11.68
N ASN A 101 -15.10 -3.35 12.95
CA ASN A 101 -14.60 -4.54 13.62
C ASN A 101 -15.15 -5.81 12.96
N GLN A 102 -16.44 -5.86 12.62
CA GLN A 102 -17.05 -6.99 11.91
C GLN A 102 -16.41 -7.18 10.52
N TRP A 103 -16.15 -6.09 9.78
CA TRP A 103 -15.52 -6.17 8.47
C TRP A 103 -14.07 -6.68 8.54
N LEU A 104 -13.35 -6.36 9.61
CA LEU A 104 -11.97 -6.82 9.83
C LEU A 104 -11.87 -8.29 10.27
N GLU A 105 -13.00 -8.96 10.59
CA GLU A 105 -13.07 -10.41 10.84
C GLU A 105 -13.13 -11.24 9.54
N GLN A 106 -13.23 -10.61 8.36
CA GLN A 106 -13.23 -11.32 7.09
C GLN A 106 -11.89 -12.01 6.85
N GLU A 107 -11.92 -13.16 6.19
CA GLU A 107 -10.79 -14.05 5.96
C GLU A 107 -9.53 -13.32 5.46
N PHE A 108 -9.68 -12.43 4.47
CA PHE A 108 -8.56 -11.68 3.91
C PHE A 108 -7.74 -10.93 4.97
N PHE A 109 -8.38 -10.37 5.99
CA PHE A 109 -7.67 -9.60 7.04
C PHE A 109 -7.03 -10.49 8.11
N LEU A 110 -7.36 -11.77 8.15
CA LEU A 110 -6.88 -12.74 9.14
C LEU A 110 -5.72 -13.60 8.62
N ILE A 111 -5.67 -13.87 7.30
CA ILE A 111 -4.61 -14.68 6.72
C ILE A 111 -3.26 -13.95 6.74
N PRO A 112 -2.17 -14.67 7.09
CA PRO A 112 -0.83 -14.08 7.09
C PRO A 112 -0.30 -13.85 5.66
N PRO A 113 0.69 -12.95 5.48
CA PRO A 113 1.44 -12.84 4.22
C PRO A 113 2.20 -14.15 3.89
N PRO A 114 2.44 -14.44 2.59
CA PRO A 114 2.19 -13.55 1.45
C PRO A 114 0.71 -13.53 1.05
N LYS A 115 0.15 -12.34 0.88
CA LYS A 115 -1.23 -12.14 0.42
C LYS A 115 -1.32 -10.94 -0.50
N SER A 116 -2.19 -11.07 -1.51
CA SER A 116 -2.54 -10.00 -2.43
C SER A 116 -4.04 -9.94 -2.65
N THR A 117 -4.52 -8.79 -3.08
CA THR A 117 -5.93 -8.55 -3.40
C THR A 117 -6.05 -7.46 -4.46
N GLY A 118 -7.25 -7.28 -4.98
CA GLY A 118 -7.54 -6.28 -5.99
C GLY A 118 -9.02 -5.91 -6.02
N ARG A 119 -9.44 -5.41 -7.16
CA ARG A 119 -10.84 -5.03 -7.40
C ARG A 119 -11.79 -6.23 -7.49
N GLU A 120 -11.26 -7.44 -7.60
CA GLU A 120 -12.03 -8.69 -7.54
C GLU A 120 -12.65 -8.91 -6.14
N LEU A 121 -11.93 -8.53 -5.07
CA LEU A 121 -12.46 -8.55 -3.71
C LEU A 121 -13.18 -7.23 -3.38
N PHE A 122 -12.51 -6.09 -3.55
CA PHE A 122 -13.07 -4.77 -3.25
C PHE A 122 -13.80 -4.20 -4.47
N SER A 123 -14.83 -4.92 -4.88
CA SER A 123 -15.68 -4.67 -6.06
C SER A 123 -16.84 -3.70 -5.73
N PRO A 124 -17.59 -3.24 -6.75
CA PRO A 124 -18.85 -2.54 -6.51
C PRO A 124 -19.83 -3.33 -5.65
N ASP A 125 -19.94 -4.65 -5.85
CA ASP A 125 -20.84 -5.52 -5.06
C ASP A 125 -20.40 -5.58 -3.59
N TYR A 126 -19.08 -5.58 -3.33
CA TYR A 126 -18.57 -5.48 -1.97
C TYR A 126 -19.01 -4.17 -1.31
N LEU A 127 -18.91 -3.05 -2.04
CA LEU A 127 -19.37 -1.75 -1.52
C LEU A 127 -20.88 -1.77 -1.25
N GLU A 128 -21.70 -2.28 -2.18
CA GLU A 128 -23.15 -2.35 -1.98
C GLU A 128 -23.51 -3.10 -0.70
N ALA A 129 -22.90 -4.25 -0.46
CA ALA A 129 -23.11 -5.01 0.77
C ALA A 129 -22.73 -4.20 2.03
N ARG A 130 -21.64 -3.41 1.98
CA ARG A 130 -21.26 -2.52 3.10
C ARG A 130 -22.25 -1.38 3.27
N LEU A 131 -22.78 -0.81 2.18
CA LEU A 131 -23.79 0.26 2.24
C LEU A 131 -25.12 -0.24 2.82
N GLU A 132 -25.53 -1.47 2.51
CA GLU A 132 -26.71 -2.10 3.12
C GLU A 132 -26.56 -2.22 4.64
N GLU A 133 -25.39 -2.58 5.14
CA GLU A 133 -25.10 -2.63 6.58
C GLU A 133 -25.06 -1.24 7.23
N CYS A 134 -24.85 -0.20 6.44
CA CYS A 134 -24.80 1.19 6.88
C CYS A 134 -26.11 1.95 6.67
N GLN A 135 -27.26 1.30 6.39
CA GLN A 135 -28.52 1.94 6.00
C GLN A 135 -29.03 2.99 7.03
N ASP A 136 -28.70 2.83 8.31
CA ASP A 136 -29.09 3.74 9.38
C ASP A 136 -28.09 4.90 9.61
N LEU A 137 -27.00 4.95 8.83
CA LEU A 137 -25.96 5.97 8.94
C LEU A 137 -26.21 7.12 7.96
N SER A 138 -25.79 8.31 8.32
CA SER A 138 -25.72 9.41 7.35
C SER A 138 -24.63 9.17 6.29
N ASN A 139 -24.76 9.79 5.11
CA ASN A 139 -23.75 9.68 4.07
C ASN A 139 -22.34 10.11 4.54
N TYR A 140 -22.26 11.07 5.45
CA TYR A 140 -21.01 11.51 6.09
C TYR A 140 -20.43 10.42 6.99
N ASP A 141 -21.27 9.77 7.80
CA ASP A 141 -20.86 8.70 8.71
C ASP A 141 -20.43 7.45 7.94
N ILE A 142 -21.11 7.13 6.82
CA ILE A 142 -20.71 6.06 5.91
C ILE A 142 -19.28 6.31 5.39
N LEU A 143 -19.02 7.53 4.88
CA LEU A 143 -17.69 7.83 4.34
C LEU A 143 -16.61 7.87 5.43
N ALA A 144 -16.94 8.39 6.62
CA ALA A 144 -16.06 8.32 7.77
C ALA A 144 -15.75 6.87 8.17
N THR A 145 -16.75 5.98 8.12
CA THR A 145 -16.60 4.55 8.43
C THR A 145 -15.68 3.85 7.41
N LEU A 146 -15.85 4.09 6.12
CA LEU A 146 -14.98 3.53 5.08
C LEU A 146 -13.54 4.05 5.17
N THR A 147 -13.36 5.34 5.50
CA THR A 147 -12.03 5.93 5.69
C THR A 147 -11.32 5.31 6.90
N GLU A 148 -12.02 5.20 8.02
CA GLU A 148 -11.50 4.57 9.24
C GLU A 148 -11.24 3.07 9.03
N PHE A 149 -12.07 2.37 8.26
CA PHE A 149 -11.85 0.97 7.89
C PHE A 149 -10.53 0.77 7.16
N THR A 150 -10.23 1.59 6.15
CA THR A 150 -8.93 1.57 5.47
C THR A 150 -7.78 1.79 6.44
N ALA A 151 -7.87 2.81 7.31
CA ALA A 151 -6.82 3.11 8.28
C ALA A 151 -6.62 1.97 9.29
N ARG A 152 -7.70 1.35 9.77
CA ARG A 152 -7.64 0.22 10.72
C ARG A 152 -7.16 -1.07 10.08
N ALA A 153 -7.52 -1.35 8.83
CA ALA A 153 -6.99 -2.49 8.08
C ALA A 153 -5.45 -2.42 7.97
N ILE A 154 -4.91 -1.24 7.63
CA ILE A 154 -3.48 -0.99 7.61
C ILE A 154 -2.87 -1.19 9.01
N ALA A 155 -3.44 -0.55 10.03
CA ALA A 155 -2.90 -0.62 11.39
C ALA A 155 -2.97 -2.03 11.99
N LYS A 156 -4.05 -2.78 11.72
CA LYS A 156 -4.20 -4.19 12.12
C LYS A 156 -3.11 -5.04 11.46
N SER A 157 -2.93 -4.92 10.15
CA SER A 157 -1.94 -5.70 9.41
C SER A 157 -0.51 -5.48 9.90
N TYR A 158 -0.18 -4.28 10.38
CA TYR A 158 1.14 -3.99 10.96
C TYR A 158 1.34 -4.70 12.30
N ARG A 159 0.32 -4.69 13.15
CA ARG A 159 0.38 -5.36 14.46
C ARG A 159 0.44 -6.87 14.33
N ASP A 160 -0.32 -7.41 13.37
CA ASP A 160 -0.48 -8.86 13.24
C ASP A 160 0.67 -9.51 12.46
N PHE A 161 1.26 -8.80 11.49
CA PHE A 161 2.12 -9.44 10.49
C PHE A 161 3.53 -8.84 10.36
N LEU A 162 3.82 -7.63 10.85
CA LEU A 162 5.18 -7.12 10.79
C LEU A 162 6.04 -7.69 11.94
N PRO A 163 7.24 -8.18 11.65
CA PRO A 163 8.12 -8.77 12.68
C PRO A 163 8.50 -7.78 13.79
N VAL A 164 8.72 -6.53 13.43
CA VAL A 164 8.96 -5.42 14.33
C VAL A 164 8.07 -4.26 13.90
N PHE A 165 7.37 -3.63 14.84
CA PHE A 165 6.54 -2.49 14.54
C PHE A 165 7.41 -1.32 14.03
N PRO A 166 7.05 -0.67 12.91
CA PRO A 166 7.90 0.36 12.30
C PRO A 166 8.01 1.61 13.19
N GLU A 167 9.15 2.26 13.15
CA GLU A 167 9.36 3.58 13.79
C GLU A 167 8.89 4.71 12.89
N GLU A 168 8.95 4.51 11.58
CA GLU A 168 8.48 5.46 10.58
C GLU A 168 7.63 4.75 9.50
N VAL A 169 6.51 5.39 9.14
CA VAL A 169 5.62 4.95 8.07
C VAL A 169 5.62 6.02 6.98
N LEU A 170 6.06 5.65 5.78
CA LEU A 170 6.19 6.56 4.65
C LEU A 170 5.04 6.28 3.68
N VAL A 171 4.05 7.17 3.67
CA VAL A 171 2.82 6.99 2.88
C VAL A 171 2.96 7.62 1.51
N GLY A 172 2.78 6.80 0.47
CA GLY A 172 2.71 7.20 -0.93
C GLY A 172 1.35 6.91 -1.55
N GLY A 173 1.18 7.29 -2.81
CA GLY A 173 -0.07 7.15 -3.53
C GLY A 173 -1.09 8.25 -3.23
N GLY A 174 -2.25 8.19 -3.88
CA GLY A 174 -3.30 9.21 -3.75
C GLY A 174 -3.84 9.39 -2.34
N GLY A 175 -3.90 8.30 -1.55
CA GLY A 175 -4.36 8.34 -0.16
C GLY A 175 -3.47 9.19 0.76
N GLY A 176 -2.19 9.34 0.44
CA GLY A 176 -1.29 10.24 1.16
C GLY A 176 -1.66 11.74 1.07
N ARG A 177 -2.56 12.10 0.14
CA ARG A 177 -3.09 13.47 0.01
C ARG A 177 -4.37 13.70 0.81
N ASN A 178 -4.97 12.65 1.34
CA ASN A 178 -6.14 12.74 2.20
C ASN A 178 -5.67 13.01 3.64
N SER A 179 -5.71 14.27 4.07
CA SER A 179 -5.20 14.66 5.40
C SER A 179 -5.97 14.00 6.53
N TYR A 180 -7.28 13.77 6.37
CA TYR A 180 -8.05 13.06 7.39
C TYR A 180 -7.61 11.61 7.53
N LEU A 181 -7.40 10.89 6.43
CA LEU A 181 -6.85 9.54 6.47
C LEU A 181 -5.44 9.51 7.11
N MET A 182 -4.58 10.48 6.76
CA MET A 182 -3.24 10.60 7.35
C MET A 182 -3.28 10.85 8.86
N GLU A 183 -4.18 11.69 9.36
CA GLU A 183 -4.40 11.91 10.79
C GLU A 183 -4.86 10.61 11.47
N ARG A 184 -5.82 9.87 10.87
CA ARG A 184 -6.26 8.58 11.42
C ARG A 184 -5.13 7.57 11.48
N LEU A 185 -4.33 7.46 10.42
CA LEU A 185 -3.15 6.61 10.40
C LEU A 185 -2.13 7.01 11.48
N GLN A 186 -1.85 8.31 11.64
CA GLN A 186 -0.93 8.77 12.69
C GLN A 186 -1.44 8.39 14.09
N ASP A 187 -2.74 8.50 14.34
CA ASP A 187 -3.31 8.12 15.63
C ASP A 187 -3.26 6.61 15.89
N LEU A 188 -3.60 5.81 14.88
CA LEU A 188 -3.66 4.35 14.99
C LEU A 188 -2.29 3.69 15.00
N LEU A 189 -1.28 4.30 14.40
CA LEU A 189 0.06 3.75 14.26
C LEU A 189 1.05 4.26 15.34
N LYS A 190 0.61 5.02 16.32
CA LYS A 190 1.48 5.40 17.44
C LYS A 190 2.12 4.16 18.08
N PRO A 191 3.44 4.20 18.41
CA PRO A 191 4.32 5.38 18.44
C PRO A 191 5.02 5.71 17.11
N ALA A 192 4.75 5.01 16.01
CA ALA A 192 5.34 5.31 14.70
C ALA A 192 5.03 6.74 14.25
N ILE A 193 5.97 7.33 13.52
CA ILE A 193 5.78 8.64 12.89
C ILE A 193 5.33 8.43 11.44
N VAL A 194 4.14 8.91 11.11
CA VAL A 194 3.58 8.81 9.75
C VAL A 194 3.98 10.05 8.96
N LYS A 195 4.60 9.86 7.80
CA LYS A 195 5.08 10.91 6.90
C LYS A 195 4.64 10.62 5.47
N ARG A 196 4.66 11.61 4.61
CA ARG A 196 4.43 11.41 3.18
C ARG A 196 5.75 11.11 2.47
N THR A 197 5.73 10.30 1.43
CA THR A 197 6.92 10.09 0.57
C THR A 197 7.36 11.38 -0.11
N ASP A 198 6.44 12.31 -0.35
CA ASP A 198 6.72 13.65 -0.87
C ASP A 198 7.73 14.43 0.01
N ASP A 199 7.68 14.25 1.33
CA ASP A 199 8.60 14.89 2.29
C ASP A 199 10.06 14.40 2.12
N PHE A 200 10.24 13.30 1.39
CA PHE A 200 11.53 12.70 1.05
C PHE A 200 11.93 12.95 -0.42
N GLY A 201 11.22 13.84 -1.11
CA GLY A 201 11.48 14.16 -2.51
C GLY A 201 10.96 13.12 -3.51
N LEU A 202 10.18 12.14 -3.05
CA LEU A 202 9.55 11.12 -3.87
C LEU A 202 8.06 11.43 -4.03
N SER A 203 7.72 12.18 -5.08
CA SER A 203 6.32 12.46 -5.40
C SER A 203 5.54 11.17 -5.60
N GLY A 204 4.42 11.05 -4.90
CA GLY A 204 3.52 9.90 -5.00
C GLY A 204 3.05 9.63 -6.45
N ASP A 205 2.89 10.68 -7.26
CA ASP A 205 2.49 10.54 -8.68
C ASP A 205 3.61 10.04 -9.59
N SER A 206 4.86 10.34 -9.23
CA SER A 206 6.04 9.99 -10.03
C SER A 206 6.72 8.71 -9.54
N LYS A 207 6.28 8.16 -8.41
CA LYS A 207 6.96 7.02 -7.76
C LYS A 207 7.13 5.83 -8.71
N GLU A 208 6.10 5.47 -9.47
CA GLU A 208 6.18 4.35 -10.42
C GLU A 208 7.15 4.65 -11.56
N ALA A 209 7.09 5.85 -12.15
CA ALA A 209 8.04 6.26 -13.20
C ALA A 209 9.48 6.27 -12.70
N ILE A 210 9.72 6.80 -11.49
CA ILE A 210 11.03 6.77 -10.84
C ILE A 210 11.49 5.33 -10.60
N ALA A 211 10.57 4.46 -10.15
CA ALA A 211 10.88 3.06 -9.91
C ALA A 211 11.36 2.35 -11.19
N PHE A 212 10.65 2.51 -12.30
CA PHE A 212 11.06 1.91 -13.56
C PHE A 212 12.33 2.53 -14.16
N ALA A 213 12.57 3.83 -13.94
CA ALA A 213 13.83 4.47 -14.31
C ALA A 213 15.02 3.87 -13.54
N ILE A 214 14.85 3.64 -12.22
CA ILE A 214 15.88 3.00 -11.40
C ILE A 214 16.10 1.54 -11.79
N LEU A 215 15.04 0.78 -12.04
CA LEU A 215 15.17 -0.60 -12.54
C LEU A 215 15.89 -0.65 -13.88
N GLY A 216 15.61 0.29 -14.79
CA GLY A 216 16.36 0.44 -16.04
C GLY A 216 17.84 0.77 -15.81
N TYR A 217 18.15 1.66 -14.88
CA TYR A 217 19.52 1.96 -14.47
C TYR A 217 20.24 0.73 -13.90
N LEU A 218 19.57 -0.03 -13.02
CA LEU A 218 20.14 -1.27 -12.47
C LEU A 218 20.47 -2.27 -13.58
N ARG A 219 19.58 -2.41 -14.57
CA ARG A 219 19.83 -3.26 -15.75
C ARG A 219 21.09 -2.86 -16.50
N ILE A 220 21.24 -1.56 -16.83
CA ILE A 220 22.41 -1.02 -17.53
C ILE A 220 23.70 -1.21 -16.72
N LYS A 221 23.60 -1.18 -15.39
CA LYS A 221 24.73 -1.41 -14.47
C LYS A 221 24.95 -2.89 -14.12
N GLU A 222 24.26 -3.80 -14.79
CA GLU A 222 24.34 -5.25 -14.54
C GLU A 222 24.11 -5.62 -13.06
N ARG A 223 23.16 -4.92 -12.42
CA ARG A 223 22.75 -5.16 -11.03
C ARG A 223 21.36 -5.81 -10.98
N TYR A 224 21.17 -6.71 -10.05
CA TYR A 224 19.88 -7.36 -9.83
C TYR A 224 18.81 -6.35 -9.48
N GLY A 225 17.60 -6.57 -10.01
CA GLY A 225 16.46 -5.63 -9.87
C GLY A 225 15.24 -6.21 -9.15
N ASN A 226 15.21 -7.53 -8.90
CA ASN A 226 14.12 -8.17 -8.16
C ASN A 226 14.51 -8.45 -6.71
N LEU A 227 13.48 -8.69 -5.89
CA LEU A 227 13.58 -9.17 -4.51
C LEU A 227 12.88 -10.53 -4.42
N PRO A 228 13.62 -11.65 -4.38
CA PRO A 228 13.04 -12.99 -4.26
C PRO A 228 12.10 -13.15 -3.07
N SER A 229 12.39 -12.50 -1.93
CA SER A 229 11.55 -12.47 -0.73
C SER A 229 10.18 -11.83 -0.95
N VAL A 230 10.01 -11.05 -2.02
CA VAL A 230 8.79 -10.32 -2.34
C VAL A 230 8.07 -10.94 -3.54
N THR A 231 8.82 -11.28 -4.61
CA THR A 231 8.24 -11.83 -5.85
C THR A 231 8.05 -13.34 -5.82
N GLY A 232 8.65 -14.04 -4.86
CA GLY A 232 8.67 -15.50 -4.79
C GLY A 232 9.64 -16.15 -5.78
N ALA A 233 10.48 -15.37 -6.47
CA ALA A 233 11.50 -15.89 -7.36
C ALA A 233 12.52 -16.77 -6.60
N LYS A 234 13.09 -17.78 -7.28
CA LYS A 234 14.08 -18.67 -6.68
C LYS A 234 15.43 -18.01 -6.45
N ARG A 235 15.72 -16.92 -7.15
CA ARG A 235 16.97 -16.17 -7.06
C ARG A 235 16.83 -14.75 -7.60
N SER A 236 17.80 -13.89 -7.26
CA SER A 236 17.93 -12.57 -7.86
C SER A 236 18.34 -12.66 -9.32
N VAL A 237 17.78 -11.77 -10.16
CA VAL A 237 18.03 -11.71 -11.61
C VAL A 237 18.13 -10.26 -12.10
N LEU A 238 18.76 -10.08 -13.26
CA LEU A 238 18.75 -8.81 -13.98
C LEU A 238 17.39 -8.65 -14.63
N LEU A 239 16.66 -7.58 -14.25
CA LEU A 239 15.35 -7.30 -14.84
C LEU A 239 15.48 -6.49 -16.14
N GLY A 240 14.56 -6.76 -17.05
CA GLY A 240 14.45 -6.04 -18.31
C GLY A 240 15.35 -6.57 -19.41
N LYS A 241 15.02 -6.20 -20.64
CA LYS A 241 15.77 -6.47 -21.85
C LYS A 241 16.30 -5.17 -22.44
N ASP A 242 17.54 -5.18 -22.89
CA ASP A 242 18.10 -4.08 -23.66
C ASP A 242 17.53 -4.17 -25.08
N SER A 243 16.73 -3.19 -25.46
CA SER A 243 16.31 -3.02 -26.84
C SER A 243 17.43 -2.25 -27.54
N LEU A 244 18.31 -2.98 -28.26
CA LEU A 244 19.22 -2.35 -29.20
C LEU A 244 18.37 -1.72 -30.30
N ILE A 245 18.51 -0.44 -30.53
CA ILE A 245 17.97 0.28 -31.68
C ILE A 245 18.81 -0.06 -32.89
#